data_1e0efa5a780bcee2058e6b79d57c5790
#
_entry.id   1e0efa5a780bcee2058e6b79d57c5790
#
_cell.length_a   1.000
_cell.length_b   1.000
_cell.length_c   1.000
_cell.angle_alpha   90.00
_cell.angle_beta   90.00
_cell.angle_gamma   90.00
#
_symmetry.space_group_name_H-M   'P 1'
#
loop_
_entity.id
_entity.type
_entity.pdbx_description
1 polymer ?
#
loop_
_entity_poly.entity_id
_entity_poly.type
_entity_poly.pdbx_seq_one_letter_code
_entity_poly.pdbx_strand_id
1 'polypeptide(L)'
;MGISKQSIEDLKKRSKISDFVLSTTSGNLRGTKGMALCPFHGEKTASMSFTDVENLFHCFGCKMGGDIYKYVQEIHNLEFQDAVELVAEKYGFKLTYTETSQTNDFKNFQQKINLIDEYFKERMDSEKSKKAQEYLTSRKFNEQDLKRYGVSFIDSNVEDFQKFCDKNKISNYDLKKLGFISSNDNFLFRNRIMFPIPVSYTHL
;
A
#
# COMPACT_ATOMS: atom_id res chain seq x y z
N MET A 1 -6.55 -5.49 -14.79
CA MET A 1 -5.57 -6.11 -15.69
C MET A 1 -4.82 -7.16 -14.93
N GLY A 2 -4.84 -8.46 -15.34
CA GLY A 2 -3.86 -9.43 -14.87
C GLY A 2 -2.54 -9.13 -15.53
N ILE A 3 -1.48 -9.10 -14.76
CA ILE A 3 -0.15 -9.04 -15.34
C ILE A 3 0.06 -10.34 -16.12
N SER A 4 0.61 -10.24 -17.33
CA SER A 4 0.83 -11.43 -18.15
C SER A 4 1.84 -12.37 -17.46
N LYS A 5 1.61 -13.68 -17.51
CA LYS A 5 2.50 -14.68 -16.90
C LYS A 5 3.95 -14.52 -17.40
N GLN A 6 4.12 -14.27 -18.69
CA GLN A 6 5.42 -14.04 -19.28
C GLN A 6 6.13 -12.83 -18.65
N SER A 7 5.41 -11.72 -18.43
CA SER A 7 5.96 -10.51 -17.82
C SER A 7 6.40 -10.74 -16.36
N ILE A 8 5.65 -11.55 -15.61
CA ILE A 8 6.01 -11.94 -14.23
C ILE A 8 7.30 -12.76 -14.21
N GLU A 9 7.41 -13.74 -15.12
CA GLU A 9 8.62 -14.59 -15.23
C GLU A 9 9.84 -13.78 -15.66
N ASP A 10 9.69 -12.89 -16.64
CA ASP A 10 10.78 -12.06 -17.13
C ASP A 10 11.25 -11.04 -16.08
N LEU A 11 10.33 -10.48 -15.32
CA LEU A 11 10.66 -9.64 -14.16
C LEU A 11 11.41 -10.45 -13.09
N LYS A 12 10.94 -11.66 -12.78
CA LYS A 12 11.59 -12.54 -11.80
C LYS A 12 13.05 -12.84 -12.16
N LYS A 13 13.34 -13.05 -13.44
CA LYS A 13 14.73 -13.29 -13.94
C LYS A 13 15.63 -12.07 -13.82
N ARG A 14 15.08 -10.86 -13.85
CA ARG A 14 15.81 -9.59 -13.77
C ARG A 14 15.97 -9.07 -12.33
N SER A 15 15.14 -9.54 -11.43
CA SER A 15 15.12 -9.11 -10.03
C SER A 15 16.01 -10.00 -9.15
N LYS A 16 16.39 -9.48 -7.99
CA LYS A 16 17.16 -10.20 -6.97
C LYS A 16 16.45 -10.08 -5.63
N ILE A 17 16.15 -11.21 -5.00
CA ILE A 17 15.51 -11.22 -3.70
C ILE A 17 16.39 -10.57 -2.62
N SER A 18 17.71 -10.64 -2.77
CA SER A 18 18.67 -10.00 -1.86
C SER A 18 18.43 -8.49 -1.71
N ASP A 19 18.02 -7.81 -2.78
CA ASP A 19 17.78 -6.36 -2.76
C ASP A 19 16.58 -5.96 -1.86
N PHE A 20 15.62 -6.89 -1.65
CA PHE A 20 14.50 -6.71 -0.74
C PHE A 20 14.84 -7.20 0.67
N VAL A 21 15.46 -8.36 0.79
CA VAL A 21 15.82 -8.93 2.09
C VAL A 21 16.77 -8.00 2.83
N LEU A 22 17.86 -7.56 2.20
CA LEU A 22 18.87 -6.72 2.85
C LEU A 22 18.41 -5.27 3.08
N SER A 23 17.35 -4.82 2.43
CA SER A 23 16.73 -3.52 2.72
C SER A 23 15.75 -3.57 3.91
N THR A 24 15.25 -4.76 4.28
CA THR A 24 14.23 -4.93 5.32
C THR A 24 14.77 -5.53 6.62
N THR A 25 15.85 -6.31 6.55
CA THR A 25 16.41 -6.98 7.73
C THR A 25 17.93 -7.13 7.63
N SER A 26 18.56 -7.37 8.78
CA SER A 26 20.00 -7.61 8.85
C SER A 26 20.36 -9.00 8.33
N GLY A 27 21.30 -9.05 7.41
CA GLY A 27 21.76 -10.30 6.80
C GLY A 27 23.08 -10.15 6.07
N ASN A 28 23.53 -11.24 5.48
CA ASN A 28 24.72 -11.25 4.62
C ASN A 28 24.44 -12.01 3.32
N LEU A 29 25.14 -11.62 2.26
CA LEU A 29 25.11 -12.27 0.96
C LEU A 29 26.52 -12.72 0.61
N ARG A 30 26.67 -13.98 0.18
CA ARG A 30 27.92 -14.54 -0.35
C ARG A 30 27.66 -15.12 -1.74
N GLY A 31 28.15 -14.42 -2.75
CA GLY A 31 27.80 -14.73 -4.14
C GLY A 31 26.29 -14.50 -4.38
N THR A 32 25.55 -15.55 -4.67
CA THR A 32 24.09 -15.50 -4.94
C THR A 32 23.24 -16.05 -3.80
N LYS A 33 23.84 -16.47 -2.68
CA LYS A 33 23.12 -17.04 -1.52
C LYS A 33 23.43 -16.24 -0.26
N GLY A 34 22.43 -16.08 0.61
CA GLY A 34 22.56 -15.34 1.84
C GLY A 34 21.77 -15.93 3.00
N MET A 35 22.08 -15.40 4.18
CA MET A 35 21.36 -15.66 5.44
C MET A 35 21.01 -14.33 6.06
N ALA A 36 19.80 -14.21 6.59
CA ALA A 36 19.28 -13.00 7.24
C ALA A 36 18.45 -13.33 8.48
N LEU A 37 18.25 -12.34 9.35
CA LEU A 37 17.23 -12.42 10.37
C LEU A 37 15.84 -12.48 9.69
N CYS A 38 14.96 -13.35 10.16
CA CYS A 38 13.64 -13.46 9.60
C CYS A 38 12.75 -12.28 10.06
N PRO A 39 12.16 -11.51 9.15
CA PRO A 39 11.29 -10.41 9.52
C PRO A 39 9.90 -10.86 9.97
N PHE A 40 9.55 -12.13 9.77
CA PHE A 40 8.21 -12.68 10.03
C PHE A 40 8.05 -13.27 11.44
N HIS A 41 9.15 -13.37 12.21
CA HIS A 41 9.12 -13.75 13.63
C HIS A 41 10.31 -13.15 14.36
N GLY A 42 10.18 -12.99 15.69
CA GLY A 42 11.25 -12.42 16.52
C GLY A 42 12.40 -13.41 16.74
N GLU A 43 13.61 -13.07 16.28
CA GLU A 43 14.82 -13.85 16.49
C GLU A 43 16.07 -12.99 16.63
N LYS A 44 17.12 -13.55 17.24
CA LYS A 44 18.44 -12.88 17.38
C LYS A 44 19.52 -13.48 16.50
N THR A 45 19.27 -14.66 15.92
CA THR A 45 20.23 -15.39 15.10
C THR A 45 19.60 -15.66 13.74
N ALA A 46 20.32 -15.36 12.66
CA ALA A 46 19.84 -15.49 11.31
C ALA A 46 19.40 -16.93 10.99
N SER A 47 18.12 -17.12 10.69
CA SER A 47 17.52 -18.41 10.34
C SER A 47 16.83 -18.43 8.98
N MET A 48 16.78 -17.31 8.27
CA MET A 48 16.20 -17.24 6.93
C MET A 48 17.30 -17.28 5.87
N SER A 49 17.28 -18.32 5.04
CA SER A 49 18.12 -18.42 3.85
C SER A 49 17.43 -17.79 2.64
N PHE A 50 18.20 -17.23 1.71
CA PHE A 50 17.69 -16.73 0.45
C PHE A 50 18.71 -16.93 -0.69
N THR A 51 18.22 -16.97 -1.93
CA THR A 51 19.06 -17.14 -3.13
C THR A 51 18.54 -16.30 -4.30
N ASP A 52 19.43 -15.55 -4.94
CA ASP A 52 19.10 -14.71 -6.10
C ASP A 52 18.92 -15.53 -7.38
N VAL A 53 19.49 -16.73 -7.46
CA VAL A 53 19.41 -17.57 -8.68
C VAL A 53 17.96 -17.97 -8.96
N GLU A 54 17.24 -18.36 -7.93
CA GLU A 54 15.85 -18.81 -8.01
C GLU A 54 14.87 -17.77 -7.48
N ASN A 55 15.39 -16.68 -6.87
CA ASN A 55 14.62 -15.66 -6.16
C ASN A 55 13.71 -16.28 -5.09
N LEU A 56 14.27 -17.19 -4.29
CA LEU A 56 13.57 -17.90 -3.23
C LEU A 56 14.14 -17.54 -1.86
N PHE A 57 13.28 -17.60 -0.85
CA PHE A 57 13.66 -17.57 0.56
C PHE A 57 13.01 -18.70 1.34
N HIS A 58 13.61 -19.10 2.43
CA HIS A 58 13.04 -20.04 3.38
C HIS A 58 13.61 -19.78 4.78
N CYS A 59 12.72 -19.64 5.75
CA CYS A 59 13.07 -19.52 7.17
C CYS A 59 13.01 -20.89 7.85
N PHE A 60 14.12 -21.32 8.46
CA PHE A 60 14.18 -22.57 9.19
C PHE A 60 13.49 -22.50 10.56
N GLY A 61 13.28 -21.29 11.10
CA GLY A 61 12.56 -21.05 12.36
C GLY A 61 11.05 -21.19 12.20
N CYS A 62 10.40 -20.24 11.51
CA CYS A 62 8.95 -20.20 11.35
C CYS A 62 8.41 -20.96 10.14
N LYS A 63 9.27 -21.56 9.31
CA LYS A 63 8.90 -22.30 8.08
C LYS A 63 8.29 -21.44 6.97
N MET A 64 8.26 -20.13 7.14
CA MET A 64 7.84 -19.21 6.08
C MET A 64 8.83 -19.31 4.90
N GLY A 65 8.28 -19.36 3.68
CA GLY A 65 9.10 -19.45 2.48
C GLY A 65 8.29 -19.11 1.24
N GLY A 66 8.99 -18.84 0.16
CA GLY A 66 8.38 -18.48 -1.11
C GLY A 66 9.36 -17.80 -2.05
N ASP A 67 8.83 -17.16 -3.08
CA ASP A 67 9.63 -16.39 -4.01
C ASP A 67 9.67 -14.88 -3.63
N ILE A 68 10.35 -14.09 -4.46
CA ILE A 68 10.50 -12.65 -4.27
C ILE A 68 9.14 -11.94 -4.14
N TYR A 69 8.13 -12.37 -4.88
CA TYR A 69 6.80 -11.76 -4.81
C TYR A 69 6.12 -12.09 -3.49
N LYS A 70 6.19 -13.35 -3.04
CA LYS A 70 5.68 -13.75 -1.73
C LYS A 70 6.38 -13.01 -0.58
N TYR A 71 7.70 -12.81 -0.68
CA TYR A 71 8.44 -12.02 0.30
C TYR A 71 7.91 -10.58 0.39
N VAL A 72 7.76 -9.92 -0.77
CA VAL A 72 7.27 -8.54 -0.85
C VAL A 72 5.81 -8.42 -0.37
N GLN A 73 4.96 -9.39 -0.71
CA GLN A 73 3.58 -9.45 -0.20
C GLN A 73 3.55 -9.45 1.33
N GLU A 74 4.29 -10.32 1.96
CA GLU A 74 4.28 -10.47 3.43
C GLU A 74 4.90 -9.26 4.14
N ILE A 75 5.98 -8.68 3.62
CA ILE A 75 6.63 -7.50 4.22
C ILE A 75 5.74 -6.26 4.16
N HIS A 76 5.04 -6.07 3.05
CA HIS A 76 4.27 -4.86 2.80
C HIS A 76 2.75 -5.05 2.93
N ASN A 77 2.31 -6.28 3.31
CA ASN A 77 0.89 -6.67 3.37
C ASN A 77 0.13 -6.36 2.07
N LEU A 78 0.71 -6.79 0.94
CA LEU A 78 0.22 -6.50 -0.41
C LEU A 78 -0.53 -7.70 -1.02
N GLU A 79 -1.45 -7.40 -1.92
CA GLU A 79 -1.95 -8.41 -2.86
C GLU A 79 -0.86 -8.75 -3.89
N PHE A 80 -0.99 -9.91 -4.55
CA PHE A 80 0.04 -10.42 -5.47
C PHE A 80 0.38 -9.43 -6.61
N GLN A 81 -0.63 -8.80 -7.20
CA GLN A 81 -0.42 -7.85 -8.30
C GLN A 81 0.39 -6.62 -7.85
N ASP A 82 0.02 -6.06 -6.69
CA ASP A 82 0.72 -4.90 -6.12
C ASP A 82 2.17 -5.24 -5.77
N ALA A 83 2.43 -6.46 -5.28
CA ALA A 83 3.79 -6.94 -5.02
C ALA A 83 4.62 -7.05 -6.31
N VAL A 84 4.03 -7.56 -7.40
CA VAL A 84 4.69 -7.62 -8.71
C VAL A 84 4.97 -6.22 -9.25
N GLU A 85 4.02 -5.28 -9.12
CA GLU A 85 4.18 -3.89 -9.56
C GLU A 85 5.28 -3.18 -8.76
N LEU A 86 5.35 -3.40 -7.44
CA LEU A 86 6.40 -2.83 -6.59
C LEU A 86 7.79 -3.36 -6.96
N VAL A 87 7.90 -4.65 -7.24
CA VAL A 87 9.16 -5.23 -7.75
C VAL A 87 9.50 -4.63 -9.11
N ALA A 88 8.54 -4.48 -10.03
CA ALA A 88 8.75 -3.89 -11.34
C ALA A 88 9.22 -2.43 -11.27
N GLU A 89 8.63 -1.64 -10.38
CA GLU A 89 9.01 -0.25 -10.14
C GLU A 89 10.46 -0.13 -9.68
N LYS A 90 10.88 -0.96 -8.71
CA LYS A 90 12.26 -0.99 -8.22
C LYS A 90 13.30 -1.26 -9.31
N TYR A 91 12.96 -2.09 -10.30
CA TYR A 91 13.87 -2.45 -11.40
C TYR A 91 13.61 -1.65 -12.69
N GLY A 92 12.70 -0.69 -12.70
CA GLY A 92 12.33 0.06 -13.90
C GLY A 92 11.79 -0.85 -15.01
N PHE A 93 11.13 -1.97 -14.63
CA PHE A 93 10.62 -2.97 -15.56
C PHE A 93 9.21 -2.63 -16.01
N LYS A 94 8.99 -2.55 -17.32
CA LYS A 94 7.66 -2.29 -17.88
C LYS A 94 6.85 -3.60 -17.95
N LEU A 95 5.81 -3.68 -17.13
CA LEU A 95 4.88 -4.81 -17.11
C LEU A 95 3.97 -4.81 -18.35
N THR A 96 3.66 -5.99 -18.85
CA THR A 96 2.61 -6.21 -19.86
C THR A 96 1.38 -6.81 -19.18
N TYR A 97 0.20 -6.30 -19.56
CA TYR A 97 -1.06 -6.68 -18.94
C TYR A 97 -1.97 -7.37 -19.95
N THR A 98 -2.81 -8.30 -19.48
CA THR A 98 -3.85 -8.95 -20.28
C THR A 98 -5.16 -8.16 -20.18
N GLU A 99 -5.92 -8.05 -21.27
CA GLU A 99 -7.09 -7.15 -21.39
C GLU A 99 -8.21 -7.41 -20.37
N THR A 100 -8.27 -8.58 -19.76
CA THR A 100 -9.40 -9.02 -18.91
C THR A 100 -9.42 -8.44 -17.48
N SER A 101 -8.39 -7.75 -17.03
CA SER A 101 -8.25 -7.34 -15.62
C SER A 101 -8.32 -5.85 -15.35
N GLN A 102 -8.32 -4.98 -16.39
CA GLN A 102 -8.47 -3.52 -16.17
C GLN A 102 -9.71 -3.17 -15.33
N THR A 103 -10.81 -3.91 -15.52
CA THR A 103 -12.07 -3.63 -14.82
C THR A 103 -12.07 -4.02 -13.34
N ASN A 104 -11.31 -5.05 -12.94
CA ASN A 104 -11.28 -5.53 -11.57
C ASN A 104 -10.34 -4.69 -10.68
N ASP A 105 -9.17 -4.33 -11.19
CA ASP A 105 -8.22 -3.48 -10.46
C ASP A 105 -8.79 -2.08 -10.27
N PHE A 106 -9.45 -1.52 -11.29
CA PHE A 106 -10.14 -0.25 -11.18
C PHE A 106 -11.28 -0.30 -10.13
N LYS A 107 -12.08 -1.38 -10.13
CA LYS A 107 -13.14 -1.57 -9.13
C LYS A 107 -12.58 -1.71 -7.71
N ASN A 108 -11.50 -2.47 -7.53
CA ASN A 108 -10.85 -2.63 -6.24
C ASN A 108 -10.29 -1.29 -5.73
N PHE A 109 -9.62 -0.56 -6.60
CA PHE A 109 -9.10 0.77 -6.29
C PHE A 109 -10.23 1.76 -5.94
N GLN A 110 -11.32 1.76 -6.70
CA GLN A 110 -12.51 2.56 -6.43
C GLN A 110 -13.16 2.21 -5.07
N GLN A 111 -13.22 0.93 -4.72
CA GLN A 111 -13.72 0.49 -3.42
C GLN A 111 -12.85 1.01 -2.27
N LYS A 112 -11.52 0.95 -2.39
CA LYS A 112 -10.58 1.46 -1.39
C LYS A 112 -10.74 2.98 -1.21
N ILE A 113 -10.86 3.75 -2.31
CA ILE A 113 -11.15 5.19 -2.26
C ILE A 113 -12.45 5.47 -1.51
N ASN A 114 -13.53 4.76 -1.85
CA ASN A 114 -14.83 4.97 -1.23
C ASN A 114 -14.78 4.68 0.28
N LEU A 115 -14.10 3.61 0.70
CA LEU A 115 -13.92 3.28 2.11
C LEU A 115 -13.16 4.38 2.88
N ILE A 116 -12.10 4.93 2.28
CA ILE A 116 -11.32 6.03 2.87
C ILE A 116 -12.17 7.30 2.95
N ASP A 117 -12.93 7.61 1.91
CA ASP A 117 -13.80 8.79 1.86
C ASP A 117 -14.89 8.71 2.94
N GLU A 118 -15.55 7.56 3.08
CA GLU A 118 -16.53 7.31 4.15
C GLU A 118 -15.90 7.44 5.54
N TYR A 119 -14.72 6.86 5.75
CA TYR A 119 -13.99 6.98 7.01
C TYR A 119 -13.72 8.43 7.41
N PHE A 120 -13.31 9.29 6.48
CA PHE A 120 -13.06 10.69 6.77
C PHE A 120 -14.34 11.53 6.87
N LYS A 121 -15.43 11.17 6.19
CA LYS A 121 -16.74 11.79 6.34
C LYS A 121 -17.30 11.59 7.74
N GLU A 122 -17.25 10.38 8.28
CA GLU A 122 -17.67 10.08 9.64
C GLU A 122 -16.91 10.89 10.69
N ARG A 123 -15.66 11.25 10.43
CA ARG A 123 -14.84 12.05 11.35
C ARG A 123 -15.20 13.53 11.36
N MET A 124 -15.96 14.01 10.38
CA MET A 124 -16.45 15.37 10.37
C MET A 124 -17.41 15.65 11.54
N ASP A 125 -18.10 14.62 12.05
CA ASP A 125 -19.02 14.71 13.17
C ASP A 125 -18.35 14.40 14.53
N SER A 126 -17.03 14.27 14.56
CA SER A 126 -16.28 13.94 15.78
C SER A 126 -15.90 15.19 16.59
N GLU A 127 -15.65 15.00 17.91
CA GLU A 127 -15.10 16.05 18.78
C GLU A 127 -13.78 16.66 18.24
N LYS A 128 -12.98 15.85 17.52
CA LYS A 128 -11.70 16.29 16.95
C LYS A 128 -11.86 17.29 15.80
N SER A 129 -13.02 17.34 15.16
CA SER A 129 -13.33 18.23 14.05
C SER A 129 -13.98 19.56 14.47
N LYS A 130 -14.25 19.78 15.77
CA LYS A 130 -14.96 20.98 16.26
C LYS A 130 -14.42 22.29 15.68
N LYS A 131 -13.11 22.48 15.70
CA LYS A 131 -12.47 23.68 15.11
C LYS A 131 -12.69 23.78 13.62
N ALA A 132 -12.74 22.67 12.90
CA ALA A 132 -13.04 22.64 11.48
C ALA A 132 -14.49 22.97 11.21
N GLN A 133 -15.42 22.47 12.02
CA GLN A 133 -16.86 22.81 11.95
C GLN A 133 -17.09 24.30 12.23
N GLU A 134 -16.50 24.85 13.31
CA GLU A 134 -16.56 26.28 13.64
C GLU A 134 -16.05 27.16 12.50
N TYR A 135 -14.92 26.76 11.90
CA TYR A 135 -14.36 27.44 10.74
C TYR A 135 -15.34 27.42 9.55
N LEU A 136 -15.90 26.26 9.21
CA LEU A 136 -16.86 26.14 8.12
C LEU A 136 -18.13 26.93 8.38
N THR A 137 -18.64 26.89 9.60
CA THR A 137 -19.81 27.72 10.03
C THR A 137 -19.51 29.22 9.89
N SER A 138 -18.30 29.66 10.27
CA SER A 138 -17.89 31.06 10.06
C SER A 138 -17.84 31.46 8.59
N ARG A 139 -17.62 30.49 7.70
CA ARG A 139 -17.69 30.64 6.23
C ARG A 139 -19.08 30.45 5.64
N LYS A 140 -20.12 30.35 6.51
CA LYS A 140 -21.54 30.20 6.14
C LYS A 140 -21.90 28.85 5.51
N PHE A 141 -21.09 27.81 5.71
CA PHE A 141 -21.48 26.44 5.41
C PHE A 141 -22.39 25.92 6.53
N ASN A 142 -23.50 25.32 6.17
CA ASN A 142 -24.40 24.63 7.10
C ASN A 142 -24.23 23.10 6.96
N GLU A 143 -24.85 22.32 7.85
CA GLU A 143 -24.78 20.86 7.82
C GLU A 143 -25.24 20.23 6.48
N GLN A 144 -26.24 20.84 5.84
CA GLN A 144 -26.75 20.36 4.55
C GLN A 144 -25.70 20.57 3.46
N ASP A 145 -24.99 21.70 3.49
CA ASP A 145 -23.88 21.95 2.58
C ASP A 145 -22.74 20.96 2.77
N LEU A 146 -22.36 20.66 4.02
CA LEU A 146 -21.29 19.70 4.32
C LEU A 146 -21.64 18.31 3.78
N LYS A 147 -22.86 17.85 3.99
CA LYS A 147 -23.36 16.57 3.46
C LYS A 147 -23.45 16.57 1.93
N ARG A 148 -24.00 17.65 1.36
CA ARG A 148 -24.15 17.79 -0.09
C ARG A 148 -22.82 17.76 -0.83
N TYR A 149 -21.81 18.43 -0.30
CA TYR A 149 -20.47 18.47 -0.90
C TYR A 149 -19.57 17.35 -0.44
N GLY A 150 -20.02 16.47 0.44
CA GLY A 150 -19.23 15.36 0.96
C GLY A 150 -17.99 15.82 1.73
N VAL A 151 -18.09 16.96 2.43
CA VAL A 151 -16.94 17.52 3.17
C VAL A 151 -16.51 16.56 4.26
N SER A 152 -15.21 16.33 4.36
CA SER A 152 -14.61 15.41 5.30
C SER A 152 -13.46 16.05 6.08
N PHE A 153 -13.04 15.41 7.17
CA PHE A 153 -11.97 15.90 8.03
C PHE A 153 -10.92 14.84 8.28
N ILE A 154 -9.68 15.18 8.03
CA ILE A 154 -8.51 14.36 8.38
C ILE A 154 -7.90 14.92 9.66
N ASP A 155 -8.01 14.19 10.75
CA ASP A 155 -7.39 14.57 12.02
C ASP A 155 -5.87 14.34 12.04
N SER A 156 -5.20 14.67 13.14
CA SER A 156 -3.77 14.42 13.31
C SER A 156 -3.44 13.00 13.77
N ASN A 157 -4.45 12.20 14.14
CA ASN A 157 -4.25 10.86 14.65
C ASN A 157 -4.11 9.86 13.51
N VAL A 158 -2.87 9.66 13.08
CA VAL A 158 -2.53 8.71 12.02
C VAL A 158 -2.73 7.26 12.46
N GLU A 159 -2.59 6.95 13.74
CA GLU A 159 -2.69 5.58 14.27
C GLU A 159 -4.09 4.98 14.06
N ASP A 160 -5.15 5.75 14.32
CA ASP A 160 -6.53 5.28 14.11
C ASP A 160 -6.79 5.02 12.62
N PHE A 161 -6.26 5.87 11.74
CA PHE A 161 -6.37 5.68 10.31
C PHE A 161 -5.57 4.46 9.84
N GLN A 162 -4.38 4.23 10.38
CA GLN A 162 -3.58 3.05 10.06
C GLN A 162 -4.31 1.76 10.45
N LYS A 163 -4.88 1.70 11.67
CA LYS A 163 -5.70 0.55 12.11
C LYS A 163 -6.91 0.31 11.19
N PHE A 164 -7.54 1.39 10.72
CA PHE A 164 -8.62 1.29 9.74
C PHE A 164 -8.12 0.71 8.41
N CYS A 165 -6.97 1.17 7.91
CA CYS A 165 -6.36 0.65 6.68
C CYS A 165 -6.02 -0.83 6.81
N ASP A 166 -5.39 -1.24 7.91
CA ASP A 166 -5.02 -2.64 8.18
C ASP A 166 -6.24 -3.54 8.19
N LYS A 167 -7.31 -3.12 8.89
CA LYS A 167 -8.59 -3.85 8.94
C LYS A 167 -9.22 -4.03 7.56
N ASN A 168 -9.11 -3.03 6.69
CA ASN A 168 -9.72 -3.02 5.36
C ASN A 168 -8.75 -3.44 4.24
N LYS A 169 -7.56 -3.96 4.59
CA LYS A 169 -6.53 -4.40 3.64
C LYS A 169 -6.09 -3.30 2.67
N ILE A 170 -6.02 -2.06 3.15
CA ILE A 170 -5.51 -0.90 2.41
C ILE A 170 -4.04 -0.74 2.77
N SER A 171 -3.16 -1.06 1.84
CA SER A 171 -1.72 -1.04 2.05
C SER A 171 -1.11 0.36 1.93
N ASN A 172 0.12 0.55 2.41
CA ASN A 172 0.88 1.78 2.17
C ASN A 172 1.10 2.04 0.69
N TYR A 173 1.20 0.99 -0.13
CA TYR A 173 1.28 1.11 -1.58
C TYR A 173 0.01 1.73 -2.17
N ASP A 174 -1.18 1.29 -1.72
CA ASP A 174 -2.45 1.90 -2.10
C ASP A 174 -2.50 3.38 -1.69
N LEU A 175 -2.10 3.68 -0.46
CA LEU A 175 -2.09 5.04 0.06
C LEU A 175 -1.12 5.96 -0.70
N LYS A 176 0.01 5.44 -1.18
CA LYS A 176 0.93 6.15 -2.09
C LYS A 176 0.27 6.43 -3.43
N LYS A 177 -0.32 5.42 -4.06
CA LYS A 177 -1.07 5.58 -5.32
C LYS A 177 -2.22 6.58 -5.20
N LEU A 178 -2.88 6.62 -4.04
CA LEU A 178 -3.97 7.56 -3.73
C LEU A 178 -3.48 8.96 -3.33
N GLY A 179 -2.17 9.15 -3.14
CA GLY A 179 -1.60 10.43 -2.74
C GLY A 179 -1.84 10.80 -1.27
N PHE A 180 -2.16 9.84 -0.39
CA PHE A 180 -2.30 10.09 1.05
C PHE A 180 -0.97 10.08 1.79
N ILE A 181 0.01 9.33 1.29
CA ILE A 181 1.37 9.28 1.84
C ILE A 181 2.41 9.57 0.77
N SER A 182 3.54 10.12 1.19
CA SER A 182 4.69 10.40 0.32
C SER A 182 5.47 9.11 -0.01
N SER A 183 6.47 9.23 -0.90
CA SER A 183 7.42 8.15 -1.21
C SER A 183 8.13 7.59 0.04
N ASN A 184 8.30 8.43 1.07
CA ASN A 184 8.96 8.08 2.34
C ASN A 184 7.95 7.67 3.43
N ASP A 185 6.77 7.21 3.08
CA ASP A 185 5.69 6.76 3.97
C ASP A 185 5.18 7.81 4.98
N ASN A 186 5.43 9.09 4.72
CA ASN A 186 4.91 10.18 5.54
C ASN A 186 3.51 10.59 5.09
N PHE A 187 2.58 10.70 6.04
CA PHE A 187 1.24 11.23 5.79
C PHE A 187 1.30 12.69 5.32
N LEU A 188 0.67 12.98 4.19
CA LEU A 188 0.66 14.31 3.58
C LEU A 188 -0.43 15.23 4.18
N PHE A 189 -1.50 14.65 4.71
CA PHE A 189 -2.63 15.40 5.23
C PHE A 189 -2.78 15.17 6.73
N ARG A 190 -2.81 16.25 7.51
CA ARG A 190 -3.10 16.24 8.94
C ARG A 190 -3.84 17.52 9.31
N ASN A 191 -4.91 17.40 10.09
CA ASN A 191 -5.78 18.52 10.45
C ASN A 191 -6.25 19.30 9.22
N ARG A 192 -6.83 18.60 8.24
CA ARG A 192 -7.30 19.19 6.99
C ARG A 192 -8.78 18.94 6.77
N ILE A 193 -9.47 19.98 6.32
CA ILE A 193 -10.78 19.86 5.73
C ILE A 193 -10.60 19.46 4.26
N MET A 194 -11.29 18.42 3.82
CA MET A 194 -11.22 17.91 2.48
C MET A 194 -12.53 18.13 1.75
N PHE A 195 -12.44 18.63 0.52
CA PHE A 195 -13.57 18.73 -0.40
C PHE A 195 -13.31 17.72 -1.53
N PRO A 196 -14.14 16.68 -1.65
CA PRO A 196 -13.97 15.71 -2.74
C PRO A 196 -14.35 16.37 -4.07
N ILE A 197 -13.57 16.11 -5.10
CA ILE A 197 -13.88 16.50 -6.47
C ILE A 197 -14.32 15.25 -7.22
N PRO A 198 -15.63 15.03 -7.42
CA PRO A 198 -16.10 13.88 -8.18
C PRO A 198 -15.67 14.04 -9.64
N VAL A 199 -14.90 13.09 -10.15
CA VAL A 199 -14.49 13.03 -11.56
C VAL A 199 -15.38 12.04 -12.27
N SER A 200 -16.12 12.50 -13.28
CA SER A 200 -16.89 11.64 -14.17
C SER A 200 -15.96 11.11 -15.28
N TYR A 201 -15.69 9.81 -15.28
CA TYR A 201 -14.91 9.13 -16.33
C TYR A 201 -15.75 8.74 -17.57
N THR A 202 -16.88 9.39 -17.80
CA THR A 202 -17.75 9.06 -18.94
C THR A 202 -17.21 9.54 -20.29
N HIS A 203 -16.00 10.14 -20.33
CA HIS A 203 -15.38 10.70 -21.54
C HIS A 203 -13.88 10.32 -21.70
N LEU A 204 -13.47 9.12 -21.24
CA LEU A 204 -12.15 8.55 -21.61
C LEU A 204 -12.34 7.26 -22.38
#